data_e59df9bf23ca3c8421c880d5e9d0acdc
#
_entry.id   e59df9bf23ca3c8421c880d5e9d0acdc
#
_cell.length_a   1.000
_cell.length_b   1.000
_cell.length_c   1.000
_cell.angle_alpha   90.00
_cell.angle_beta   90.00
_cell.angle_gamma   90.00
#
_symmetry.space_group_name_H-M   'P 1'
#
loop_
_entity.id
_entity.type
_entity.pdbx_description
1 polymer ?
#
loop_
_entity_poly.entity_id
_entity_poly.type
_entity_poly.pdbx_seq_one_letter_code
_entity_poly.pdbx_strand_id
1 'polypeptide(L)'
;MSLTIYPLNLGEVEVDFSFLVWQTNCGTPTYVPATAWLITGADKPILIDAGFRSAADFKAYSGLNARQSPEQTLEAQLSRYNLKPTDIGYVVHTHLHLDHCGLDDQLLNARILVQRAELQYAAAPLFPVPFYDRLDIAKLVGELWNRVELLDGEGELFPGIRTVITRGHTPAHQMVYVEVPSGTAIITGDAAYIAAINVKQQVPFGYYINLEDVMAGLRRIAKEGKHVLPTHDAEVYKLYPEGIR
;
A
#
# COMPACT_ATOMS: atom_id res chain seq x y z
N MET A 1 0.98 -23.95 -7.06
CA MET A 1 2.25 -23.22 -6.79
C MET A 1 2.07 -22.53 -5.45
N SER A 2 3.16 -22.34 -4.71
CA SER A 2 3.11 -21.72 -3.36
C SER A 2 3.40 -20.22 -3.50
N LEU A 3 2.51 -19.37 -3.00
CA LEU A 3 2.73 -17.93 -2.99
C LEU A 3 3.78 -17.56 -1.93
N THR A 4 4.59 -16.57 -2.25
CA THR A 4 5.58 -15.97 -1.34
C THR A 4 5.48 -14.46 -1.42
N ILE A 5 5.52 -13.77 -0.28
CA ILE A 5 5.39 -12.31 -0.18
C ILE A 5 6.72 -11.74 0.32
N TYR A 6 7.21 -10.68 -0.32
CA TYR A 6 8.44 -9.98 0.06
C TYR A 6 8.18 -8.48 0.25
N PRO A 7 8.67 -7.88 1.35
CA PRO A 7 8.62 -6.43 1.51
C PRO A 7 9.69 -5.75 0.63
N LEU A 8 9.29 -4.76 -0.14
CA LEU A 8 10.15 -3.87 -0.89
C LEU A 8 10.16 -2.49 -0.22
N ASN A 9 11.32 -2.04 0.26
CA ASN A 9 11.45 -0.70 0.83
C ASN A 9 11.70 0.31 -0.29
N LEU A 10 10.69 1.08 -0.65
CA LEU A 10 10.76 2.08 -1.73
C LEU A 10 11.11 3.49 -1.23
N GLY A 11 11.60 3.63 -0.02
CA GLY A 11 11.96 4.87 0.62
C GLY A 11 11.22 5.09 1.92
N GLU A 12 11.31 6.29 2.46
CA GLU A 12 10.64 6.67 3.71
C GLU A 12 9.97 8.03 3.54
N VAL A 13 8.81 8.19 4.16
CA VAL A 13 8.01 9.41 4.18
C VAL A 13 7.91 9.96 5.60
N GLU A 14 7.98 11.28 5.73
CA GLU A 14 7.79 11.95 7.01
C GLU A 14 6.32 12.15 7.28
N VAL A 15 5.88 11.75 8.46
CA VAL A 15 4.52 12.00 8.95
C VAL A 15 4.57 12.50 10.39
N ASP A 16 3.52 13.16 10.86
CA ASP A 16 3.33 13.38 12.30
C ASP A 16 3.02 12.06 12.98
N PHE A 17 3.64 11.77 14.13
CA PHE A 17 3.42 10.51 14.84
C PHE A 17 1.94 10.27 15.17
N SER A 18 1.17 11.33 15.37
CA SER A 18 -0.27 11.23 15.61
C SER A 18 -1.07 10.67 14.42
N PHE A 19 -0.50 10.64 13.21
CA PHE A 19 -1.09 9.95 12.07
C PHE A 19 -1.02 8.43 12.25
N LEU A 20 0.05 7.94 12.86
CA LEU A 20 0.29 6.50 13.09
C LEU A 20 -0.53 5.97 14.26
N VAL A 21 -0.65 6.80 15.31
CA VAL A 21 -1.35 6.45 16.55
C VAL A 21 -2.17 7.65 17.01
N TRP A 22 -3.47 7.50 17.05
CA TRP A 22 -4.44 8.55 17.34
C TRP A 22 -4.06 9.37 18.57
N GLN A 23 -3.99 10.69 18.42
CA GLN A 23 -3.70 11.70 19.45
C GLN A 23 -2.44 11.43 20.29
N THR A 24 -1.47 10.71 19.74
CA THR A 24 -0.23 10.37 20.44
C THR A 24 0.93 11.17 19.83
N ASN A 25 1.77 11.79 20.69
CA ASN A 25 2.96 12.55 20.30
C ASN A 25 2.70 13.55 19.16
N CYS A 26 1.60 14.28 19.23
CA CYS A 26 1.23 15.29 18.22
C CYS A 26 2.37 16.31 18.02
N GLY A 27 2.65 16.67 16.77
CA GLY A 27 3.73 17.59 16.42
C GLY A 27 5.13 16.94 16.40
N THR A 28 5.22 15.60 16.47
CA THR A 28 6.50 14.88 16.42
C THR A 28 6.70 14.27 15.02
N PRO A 29 7.58 14.84 14.18
CA PRO A 29 7.90 14.27 12.87
C PRO A 29 8.55 12.89 13.02
N THR A 30 8.10 11.94 12.21
CA THR A 30 8.60 10.56 12.20
C THR A 30 8.72 10.07 10.78
N TYR A 31 9.83 9.41 10.43
CA TYR A 31 9.99 8.74 9.16
C TYR A 31 9.49 7.31 9.24
N VAL A 32 8.63 6.94 8.30
CA VAL A 32 8.11 5.59 8.16
C VAL A 32 8.39 5.06 6.74
N PRO A 33 8.59 3.75 6.56
CA PRO A 33 8.84 3.21 5.23
C PRO A 33 7.60 3.36 4.32
N ALA A 34 7.84 3.54 3.02
CA ALA A 34 6.85 3.32 1.96
C ALA A 34 7.11 1.92 1.40
N THR A 35 6.38 0.92 1.91
CA THR A 35 6.57 -0.48 1.54
C THR A 35 5.60 -0.87 0.42
N ALA A 36 6.15 -1.35 -0.71
CA ALA A 36 5.38 -2.18 -1.64
C ALA A 36 5.60 -3.66 -1.33
N TRP A 37 4.67 -4.52 -1.74
CA TRP A 37 4.75 -5.94 -1.46
C TRP A 37 4.82 -6.73 -2.77
N LEU A 38 5.92 -7.45 -2.97
CA LEU A 38 6.09 -8.34 -4.11
C LEU A 38 5.52 -9.72 -3.76
N ILE A 39 4.59 -10.20 -4.59
CA ILE A 39 4.08 -11.58 -4.51
C ILE A 39 4.59 -12.36 -5.70
N THR A 40 5.22 -13.49 -5.41
CA THR A 40 5.68 -14.47 -6.41
C THR A 40 4.97 -15.80 -6.23
N GLY A 41 5.08 -16.69 -7.23
CA GLY A 41 4.41 -18.00 -7.22
C GLY A 41 3.04 -18.01 -7.91
N ALA A 42 2.51 -16.84 -8.33
CA ALA A 42 1.42 -16.74 -9.28
C ALA A 42 1.93 -16.94 -10.73
N ASP A 43 1.03 -16.83 -11.72
CA ASP A 43 1.40 -16.90 -13.16
C ASP A 43 2.39 -15.80 -13.55
N LYS A 44 2.25 -14.63 -12.95
CA LYS A 44 3.17 -13.49 -13.08
C LYS A 44 3.42 -12.86 -11.71
N PRO A 45 4.56 -12.18 -11.51
CA PRO A 45 4.80 -11.40 -10.29
C PRO A 45 3.75 -10.29 -10.14
N ILE A 46 3.29 -10.09 -8.90
CA ILE A 46 2.29 -9.09 -8.54
C ILE A 46 2.92 -8.13 -7.54
N LEU A 47 2.68 -6.83 -7.72
CA LEU A 47 2.96 -5.83 -6.69
C LEU A 47 1.67 -5.40 -6.00
N ILE A 48 1.73 -5.20 -4.70
CA ILE A 48 0.71 -4.47 -3.95
C ILE A 48 1.32 -3.13 -3.59
N ASP A 49 0.74 -2.09 -4.13
CA ASP A 49 1.22 -0.71 -4.14
C ASP A 49 2.56 -0.51 -4.87
N ALA A 50 2.93 0.73 -5.15
CA ALA A 50 4.07 1.09 -6.01
C ALA A 50 4.84 2.34 -5.54
N GLY A 51 4.85 2.62 -4.22
CA GLY A 51 5.65 3.70 -3.65
C GLY A 51 5.34 5.10 -4.19
N PHE A 52 6.28 6.03 -4.00
CA PHE A 52 6.17 7.43 -4.44
C PHE A 52 7.15 7.74 -5.59
N ARG A 53 6.81 8.72 -6.41
CA ARG A 53 7.55 9.10 -7.63
C ARG A 53 8.99 9.57 -7.35
N SER A 54 9.15 10.52 -6.45
CA SER A 54 10.43 10.99 -5.93
C SER A 54 10.23 11.74 -4.61
N ALA A 55 11.30 11.88 -3.82
CA ALA A 55 11.28 12.66 -2.59
C ALA A 55 10.97 14.15 -2.86
N ALA A 56 11.39 14.68 -3.99
CA ALA A 56 11.12 16.06 -4.39
C ALA A 56 9.64 16.27 -4.74
N ASP A 57 9.05 15.35 -5.52
CA ASP A 57 7.63 15.40 -5.88
C ASP A 57 6.74 15.21 -4.64
N PHE A 58 7.10 14.25 -3.78
CA PHE A 58 6.39 14.03 -2.54
C PHE A 58 6.29 15.31 -1.70
N LYS A 59 7.44 15.98 -1.50
CA LYS A 59 7.50 17.24 -0.76
C LYS A 59 6.74 18.37 -1.45
N ALA A 60 6.90 18.50 -2.76
CA ALA A 60 6.24 19.56 -3.53
C ALA A 60 4.71 19.47 -3.44
N TYR A 61 4.18 18.26 -3.36
CA TYR A 61 2.75 18.00 -3.35
C TYR A 61 2.15 17.95 -1.94
N SER A 62 2.72 17.16 -1.04
CA SER A 62 2.18 16.98 0.33
C SER A 62 2.65 18.06 1.32
N GLY A 63 3.76 18.73 1.05
CA GLY A 63 4.45 19.62 1.99
C GLY A 63 5.33 18.86 3.01
N LEU A 64 5.25 17.53 3.07
CA LEU A 64 6.03 16.68 3.97
C LEU A 64 7.34 16.24 3.30
N ASN A 65 8.34 15.86 4.10
CA ASN A 65 9.58 15.36 3.53
C ASN A 65 9.48 13.86 3.20
N ALA A 66 10.27 13.44 2.22
CA ALA A 66 10.54 12.04 1.94
C ALA A 66 12.03 11.84 1.70
N ARG A 67 12.51 10.62 1.80
CA ARG A 67 13.89 10.26 1.49
C ARG A 67 13.95 8.89 0.84
N GLN A 68 14.87 8.73 -0.12
CA GLN A 68 15.06 7.49 -0.84
C GLN A 68 16.53 7.35 -1.20
N SER A 69 17.14 6.23 -0.85
CA SER A 69 18.50 5.90 -1.29
C SER A 69 18.48 5.20 -2.66
N PRO A 70 19.62 5.09 -3.36
CA PRO A 70 19.69 4.35 -4.61
C PRO A 70 19.24 2.88 -4.50
N GLU A 71 19.45 2.25 -3.34
CA GLU A 71 19.04 0.87 -3.06
C GLU A 71 17.54 0.73 -2.86
N GLN A 72 16.84 1.83 -2.61
CA GLN A 72 15.39 1.87 -2.40
C GLN A 72 14.60 2.20 -3.67
N THR A 73 15.26 2.31 -4.83
CA THR A 73 14.54 2.43 -6.09
C THR A 73 13.78 1.13 -6.41
N LEU A 74 12.68 1.22 -7.14
CA LEU A 74 11.89 0.05 -7.54
C LEU A 74 12.76 -0.99 -8.27
N GLU A 75 13.61 -0.53 -9.21
CA GLU A 75 14.52 -1.41 -9.95
C GLU A 75 15.52 -2.11 -9.02
N ALA A 76 16.15 -1.39 -8.09
CA ALA A 76 17.10 -1.95 -7.14
C ALA A 76 16.43 -2.99 -6.20
N GLN A 77 15.22 -2.70 -5.73
CA GLN A 77 14.48 -3.62 -4.87
C GLN A 77 14.04 -4.89 -5.61
N LEU A 78 13.55 -4.78 -6.84
CA LEU A 78 13.17 -5.93 -7.66
C LEU A 78 14.37 -6.77 -8.08
N SER A 79 15.53 -6.15 -8.34
CA SER A 79 16.75 -6.86 -8.74
C SER A 79 17.23 -7.87 -7.69
N ARG A 80 16.91 -7.67 -6.40
CA ARG A 80 17.19 -8.62 -5.31
C ARG A 80 16.50 -9.98 -5.53
N TYR A 81 15.44 -10.00 -6.33
CA TYR A 81 14.66 -11.19 -6.68
C TYR A 81 14.83 -11.58 -8.14
N ASN A 82 15.88 -11.09 -8.82
CA ASN A 82 16.15 -11.27 -10.24
C ASN A 82 15.00 -10.82 -11.15
N LEU A 83 14.28 -9.77 -10.77
CA LEU A 83 13.19 -9.16 -11.52
C LEU A 83 13.53 -7.73 -11.92
N LYS A 84 12.89 -7.28 -13.00
CA LYS A 84 12.87 -5.90 -13.48
C LYS A 84 11.45 -5.36 -13.39
N PRO A 85 11.24 -4.03 -13.41
CA PRO A 85 9.90 -3.45 -13.47
C PRO A 85 9.03 -3.99 -14.60
N THR A 86 9.64 -4.35 -15.74
CA THR A 86 8.95 -4.93 -16.90
C THR A 86 8.48 -6.38 -16.70
N ASP A 87 8.95 -7.09 -15.67
CA ASP A 87 8.55 -8.46 -15.37
C ASP A 87 7.28 -8.51 -14.52
N ILE A 88 6.89 -7.38 -13.92
CA ILE A 88 5.68 -7.29 -13.12
C ILE A 88 4.46 -7.37 -14.04
N GLY A 89 3.58 -8.32 -13.75
CA GLY A 89 2.37 -8.55 -14.53
C GLY A 89 1.15 -7.79 -14.01
N TYR A 90 1.12 -7.54 -12.71
CA TYR A 90 -0.01 -6.88 -12.05
C TYR A 90 0.44 -5.96 -10.92
N VAL A 91 -0.27 -4.84 -10.78
CA VAL A 91 -0.22 -3.98 -9.59
C VAL A 91 -1.63 -3.93 -9.01
N VAL A 92 -1.76 -4.13 -7.71
CA VAL A 92 -3.03 -3.98 -7.00
C VAL A 92 -2.87 -2.87 -5.99
N HIS A 93 -3.60 -1.77 -6.15
CA HIS A 93 -3.54 -0.67 -5.20
C HIS A 93 -4.47 -0.90 -4.02
N THR A 94 -3.93 -0.70 -2.80
CA THR A 94 -4.76 -0.63 -1.60
C THR A 94 -5.61 0.63 -1.62
N HIS A 95 -5.02 1.74 -2.02
CA HIS A 95 -5.63 3.04 -2.27
C HIS A 95 -4.70 3.91 -3.14
N LEU A 96 -5.06 5.16 -3.43
CA LEU A 96 -4.34 6.00 -4.39
C LEU A 96 -3.65 7.22 -3.77
N HIS A 97 -3.19 7.17 -2.51
CA HIS A 97 -2.29 8.20 -2.01
C HIS A 97 -0.93 8.11 -2.73
N LEU A 98 -0.23 9.24 -2.77
CA LEU A 98 0.96 9.45 -3.60
C LEU A 98 2.16 8.55 -3.26
N ASP A 99 2.19 7.94 -2.09
CA ASP A 99 3.17 6.96 -1.64
C ASP A 99 2.77 5.51 -1.89
N HIS A 100 1.66 5.29 -2.57
CA HIS A 100 1.16 3.97 -2.97
C HIS A 100 1.06 3.79 -4.49
N CYS A 101 0.91 4.85 -5.29
CA CYS A 101 0.70 4.76 -6.73
C CYS A 101 1.67 5.58 -7.60
N GLY A 102 2.77 6.08 -7.00
CA GLY A 102 3.67 7.02 -7.68
C GLY A 102 4.53 6.43 -8.81
N LEU A 103 4.72 5.09 -8.86
CA LEU A 103 5.63 4.44 -9.82
C LEU A 103 4.93 3.59 -10.88
N ASP A 104 3.62 3.74 -11.07
CA ASP A 104 2.83 2.95 -12.03
C ASP A 104 3.31 3.07 -13.49
N ASP A 105 3.87 4.22 -13.85
CA ASP A 105 4.43 4.47 -15.19
C ASP A 105 5.74 3.71 -15.45
N GLN A 106 6.44 3.27 -14.42
CA GLN A 106 7.64 2.43 -14.56
C GLN A 106 7.30 0.95 -14.80
N LEU A 107 6.09 0.52 -14.48
CA LEU A 107 5.62 -0.86 -14.55
C LEU A 107 4.96 -1.12 -15.91
N LEU A 108 5.73 -1.03 -17.00
CA LEU A 108 5.23 -0.92 -18.39
C LEU A 108 4.31 -2.05 -18.83
N ASN A 109 4.50 -3.26 -18.31
CA ASN A 109 3.73 -4.45 -18.70
C ASN A 109 2.64 -4.82 -17.71
N ALA A 110 2.56 -4.13 -16.56
CA ALA A 110 1.60 -4.46 -15.52
C ALA A 110 0.18 -3.98 -15.87
N ARG A 111 -0.81 -4.79 -15.56
CA ARG A 111 -2.19 -4.33 -15.40
C ARG A 111 -2.34 -3.73 -14.00
N ILE A 112 -3.06 -2.63 -13.90
CA ILE A 112 -3.22 -1.84 -12.66
C ILE A 112 -4.64 -2.04 -12.17
N LEU A 113 -4.78 -2.76 -11.05
CA LEU A 113 -6.06 -3.09 -10.43
C LEU A 113 -6.34 -2.12 -9.29
N VAL A 114 -7.45 -1.42 -9.36
CA VAL A 114 -7.85 -0.40 -8.37
C VAL A 114 -9.36 -0.39 -8.19
N GLN A 115 -9.84 -0.12 -6.97
CA GLN A 115 -11.27 0.07 -6.76
C GLN A 115 -11.78 1.28 -7.54
N ARG A 116 -12.87 1.07 -8.32
CA ARG A 116 -13.53 2.17 -9.08
C ARG A 116 -13.86 3.35 -8.19
N ALA A 117 -14.41 3.10 -7.01
CA ALA A 117 -14.79 4.13 -6.07
C ALA A 117 -13.57 4.91 -5.54
N GLU A 118 -12.40 4.26 -5.39
CA GLU A 118 -11.16 4.91 -4.98
C GLU A 118 -10.66 5.86 -6.08
N LEU A 119 -10.60 5.39 -7.32
CA LEU A 119 -10.18 6.23 -8.46
C LEU A 119 -11.15 7.41 -8.67
N GLN A 120 -12.46 7.20 -8.52
CA GLN A 120 -13.45 8.27 -8.61
C GLN A 120 -13.23 9.32 -7.51
N TYR A 121 -13.00 8.89 -6.28
CA TYR A 121 -12.75 9.82 -5.17
C TYR A 121 -11.41 10.55 -5.34
N ALA A 122 -10.34 9.85 -5.70
CA ALA A 122 -9.03 10.43 -5.94
C ALA A 122 -9.04 11.50 -7.05
N ALA A 123 -9.85 11.27 -8.12
CA ALA A 123 -10.01 12.23 -9.20
C ALA A 123 -10.80 13.49 -8.82
N ALA A 124 -11.74 13.38 -7.87
CA ALA A 124 -12.61 14.49 -7.44
C ALA A 124 -12.95 14.38 -5.94
N PRO A 125 -11.96 14.54 -5.04
CA PRO A 125 -12.19 14.46 -3.61
C PRO A 125 -13.09 15.60 -3.13
N LEU A 126 -13.83 15.39 -2.02
CA LEU A 126 -14.75 16.37 -1.45
C LEU A 126 -14.08 17.69 -1.03
N PHE A 127 -12.80 17.66 -0.74
CA PHE A 127 -11.96 18.82 -0.45
C PHE A 127 -10.54 18.53 -0.93
N PRO A 128 -9.67 19.56 -1.08
CA PRO A 128 -8.28 19.32 -1.47
C PRO A 128 -7.55 18.44 -0.44
N VAL A 129 -7.31 17.18 -0.79
CA VAL A 129 -6.56 16.23 0.04
C VAL A 129 -5.11 16.24 -0.45
N PRO A 130 -4.12 16.58 0.39
CA PRO A 130 -2.73 16.75 -0.04
C PRO A 130 -2.01 15.42 -0.36
N PHE A 131 -2.70 14.29 -0.26
CA PHE A 131 -2.12 12.96 -0.52
C PHE A 131 -2.57 12.34 -1.85
N TYR A 132 -3.55 12.92 -2.57
CA TYR A 132 -3.88 12.51 -3.93
C TYR A 132 -3.12 13.37 -4.94
N ASP A 133 -1.97 12.90 -5.44
CA ASP A 133 -1.22 13.63 -6.46
C ASP A 133 -1.98 13.62 -7.79
N ARG A 134 -2.36 14.81 -8.25
CA ARG A 134 -3.13 14.98 -9.49
C ARG A 134 -2.40 14.46 -10.72
N LEU A 135 -1.07 14.46 -10.73
CA LEU A 135 -0.30 13.93 -11.85
C LEU A 135 -0.40 12.42 -11.93
N ASP A 136 -0.32 11.71 -10.78
CA ASP A 136 -0.45 10.26 -10.73
C ASP A 136 -1.88 9.84 -11.11
N ILE A 137 -2.89 10.54 -10.58
CA ILE A 137 -4.28 10.28 -10.95
C ILE A 137 -4.54 10.58 -12.44
N ALA A 138 -4.00 11.67 -12.98
CA ALA A 138 -4.13 12.00 -14.41
C ALA A 138 -3.50 10.93 -15.30
N LYS A 139 -2.36 10.32 -14.91
CA LYS A 139 -1.78 9.18 -15.61
C LYS A 139 -2.73 7.98 -15.64
N LEU A 140 -3.32 7.62 -14.50
CA LEU A 140 -4.24 6.48 -14.39
C LEU A 140 -5.47 6.64 -15.30
N VAL A 141 -6.06 7.85 -15.36
CA VAL A 141 -7.24 8.09 -16.21
C VAL A 141 -6.90 8.49 -17.64
N GLY A 142 -5.61 8.68 -17.98
CA GLY A 142 -5.11 9.09 -19.28
C GLY A 142 -4.22 8.03 -19.95
N GLU A 143 -2.90 8.24 -19.87
CA GLU A 143 -1.93 7.41 -20.61
C GLU A 143 -1.91 5.94 -20.19
N LEU A 144 -2.19 5.65 -18.91
CA LEU A 144 -2.19 4.29 -18.36
C LEU A 144 -3.55 3.60 -18.47
N TRP A 145 -4.59 4.31 -18.93
CA TRP A 145 -5.98 3.83 -18.91
C TRP A 145 -6.19 2.45 -19.53
N ASN A 146 -5.50 2.16 -20.62
CA ASN A 146 -5.60 0.85 -21.29
C ASN A 146 -5.08 -0.31 -20.45
N ARG A 147 -4.36 -0.04 -19.35
CA ARG A 147 -3.83 -1.02 -18.41
C ARG A 147 -4.59 -1.03 -17.07
N VAL A 148 -5.46 -0.04 -16.83
CA VAL A 148 -6.28 0.05 -15.64
C VAL A 148 -7.43 -0.93 -15.70
N GLU A 149 -7.60 -1.69 -14.63
CA GLU A 149 -8.71 -2.60 -14.39
C GLU A 149 -9.44 -2.18 -13.14
N LEU A 150 -10.70 -1.81 -13.30
CA LEU A 150 -11.51 -1.31 -12.20
C LEU A 150 -12.20 -2.45 -11.46
N LEU A 151 -11.96 -2.51 -10.15
CA LEU A 151 -12.59 -3.45 -9.25
C LEU A 151 -13.86 -2.83 -8.66
N ASP A 152 -14.89 -3.65 -8.47
CA ASP A 152 -16.17 -3.23 -7.91
C ASP A 152 -16.49 -4.11 -6.67
N GLY A 153 -15.80 -3.84 -5.55
CA GLY A 153 -16.03 -4.54 -4.29
C GLY A 153 -14.97 -5.58 -3.92
N GLU A 154 -15.35 -6.47 -3.00
CA GLU A 154 -14.48 -7.55 -2.50
C GLU A 154 -14.54 -8.75 -3.46
N GLY A 155 -13.42 -9.46 -3.60
CA GLY A 155 -13.40 -10.68 -4.41
C GLY A 155 -12.03 -11.30 -4.56
N GLU A 156 -12.00 -12.52 -5.08
CA GLU A 156 -10.77 -13.19 -5.49
C GLU A 156 -10.25 -12.56 -6.79
N LEU A 157 -8.99 -12.16 -6.80
CA LEU A 157 -8.30 -11.62 -7.97
C LEU A 157 -7.50 -12.69 -8.70
N PHE A 158 -6.80 -13.51 -7.93
CA PHE A 158 -5.96 -14.61 -8.39
C PHE A 158 -6.11 -15.77 -7.41
N PRO A 159 -5.82 -17.02 -7.80
CA PRO A 159 -5.87 -18.14 -6.89
C PRO A 159 -5.10 -17.89 -5.59
N GLY A 160 -5.81 -17.84 -4.46
CA GLY A 160 -5.25 -17.54 -3.14
C GLY A 160 -4.97 -16.07 -2.86
N ILE A 161 -5.40 -15.13 -3.72
CA ILE A 161 -5.25 -13.68 -3.52
C ILE A 161 -6.61 -13.03 -3.71
N ARG A 162 -7.10 -12.35 -2.66
CA ARG A 162 -8.39 -11.64 -2.69
C ARG A 162 -8.29 -10.24 -2.09
N THR A 163 -9.16 -9.37 -2.51
CA THR A 163 -9.33 -8.03 -1.93
C THR A 163 -10.49 -7.97 -0.96
N VAL A 164 -10.34 -7.12 0.03
CA VAL A 164 -11.32 -6.88 1.09
C VAL A 164 -11.42 -5.38 1.33
N ILE A 165 -12.60 -4.82 1.22
CA ILE A 165 -12.83 -3.38 1.43
C ILE A 165 -12.66 -3.04 2.91
N THR A 166 -11.85 -2.04 3.20
CA THR A 166 -11.59 -1.53 4.55
C THR A 166 -11.69 -0.02 4.59
N ARG A 167 -12.83 0.49 4.33
CA ARG A 167 -13.08 1.94 4.44
C ARG A 167 -12.51 2.50 5.74
N GLY A 168 -12.39 3.81 5.83
CA GLY A 168 -11.90 4.47 7.05
C GLY A 168 -10.71 5.35 6.79
N HIS A 169 -9.62 4.87 6.19
CA HIS A 169 -8.50 5.69 5.75
C HIS A 169 -8.88 6.50 4.50
N THR A 170 -9.36 5.82 3.46
CA THR A 170 -10.03 6.42 2.30
C THR A 170 -11.41 5.80 2.10
N PRO A 171 -12.31 6.40 1.27
CA PRO A 171 -13.67 5.90 1.09
C PRO A 171 -13.75 4.48 0.50
N ALA A 172 -12.74 4.07 -0.25
CA ALA A 172 -12.72 2.78 -0.92
C ALA A 172 -11.38 2.04 -0.78
N HIS A 173 -10.63 2.36 0.29
CA HIS A 173 -9.45 1.60 0.68
C HIS A 173 -9.75 0.10 0.75
N GLN A 174 -8.80 -0.72 0.31
CA GLN A 174 -8.88 -2.18 0.38
C GLN A 174 -7.60 -2.79 0.96
N MET A 175 -7.75 -3.91 1.63
CA MET A 175 -6.64 -4.79 2.01
C MET A 175 -6.51 -5.91 0.98
N VAL A 176 -5.33 -6.52 0.90
CA VAL A 176 -5.09 -7.72 0.09
C VAL A 176 -4.76 -8.90 0.99
N TYR A 177 -5.56 -9.95 0.89
CA TYR A 177 -5.37 -11.22 1.59
C TYR A 177 -4.63 -12.17 0.67
N VAL A 178 -3.60 -12.81 1.19
CA VAL A 178 -2.77 -13.77 0.44
C VAL A 178 -2.64 -15.06 1.25
N GLU A 179 -3.04 -16.17 0.66
CA GLU A 179 -2.89 -17.49 1.26
C GLU A 179 -1.48 -18.01 0.98
N VAL A 180 -0.65 -18.02 2.02
CA VAL A 180 0.70 -18.59 1.99
C VAL A 180 0.74 -19.89 2.79
N PRO A 181 1.73 -20.78 2.61
CA PRO A 181 1.80 -22.06 3.33
C PRO A 181 1.72 -21.94 4.85
N SER A 182 2.24 -20.86 5.40
CA SER A 182 2.20 -20.60 6.85
C SER A 182 0.87 -20.05 7.34
N GLY A 183 -0.09 -19.73 6.48
CA GLY A 183 -1.43 -19.22 6.80
C GLY A 183 -1.78 -17.92 6.07
N THR A 184 -2.89 -17.30 6.40
CA THR A 184 -3.36 -16.07 5.76
C THR A 184 -2.49 -14.88 6.13
N ALA A 185 -1.89 -14.22 5.14
CA ALA A 185 -1.23 -12.94 5.27
C ALA A 185 -2.17 -11.81 4.82
N ILE A 186 -2.22 -10.71 5.56
CA ILE A 186 -3.02 -9.53 5.22
C ILE A 186 -2.07 -8.36 4.98
N ILE A 187 -1.96 -7.93 3.73
CA ILE A 187 -1.33 -6.67 3.36
C ILE A 187 -2.37 -5.59 3.61
N THR A 188 -2.15 -4.81 4.67
CA THR A 188 -3.18 -3.93 5.20
C THR A 188 -3.28 -2.59 4.48
N GLY A 189 -2.27 -2.21 3.66
CA GLY A 189 -2.14 -0.82 3.27
C GLY A 189 -2.17 0.06 4.53
N ASP A 190 -2.96 1.11 4.48
CA ASP A 190 -3.14 2.09 5.55
C ASP A 190 -4.38 1.81 6.44
N ALA A 191 -4.95 0.60 6.37
CA ALA A 191 -5.91 0.16 7.38
C ALA A 191 -5.26 -0.12 8.75
N ALA A 192 -3.91 -0.21 8.79
CA ALA A 192 -3.09 -0.22 9.99
C ALA A 192 -1.69 0.30 9.65
N TYR A 193 -1.09 1.11 10.53
CA TYR A 193 0.26 1.65 10.37
C TYR A 193 1.30 0.88 11.18
N ILE A 194 1.01 0.56 12.43
CA ILE A 194 1.88 -0.15 13.36
C ILE A 194 1.12 -1.35 13.92
N ALA A 195 1.46 -2.55 13.48
CA ALA A 195 0.73 -3.77 13.84
C ALA A 195 0.65 -3.98 15.36
N ALA A 196 1.74 -3.71 16.07
CA ALA A 196 1.81 -3.89 17.54
C ALA A 196 0.87 -2.94 18.31
N ILE A 197 0.54 -1.78 17.74
CA ILE A 197 -0.30 -0.77 18.39
C ILE A 197 -1.71 -0.82 17.80
N ASN A 198 -1.84 -0.59 16.49
CA ASN A 198 -3.17 -0.48 15.90
C ASN A 198 -3.93 -1.79 15.96
N VAL A 199 -3.28 -2.91 15.64
CA VAL A 199 -3.96 -4.20 15.56
C VAL A 199 -3.99 -4.93 16.89
N LYS A 200 -2.83 -5.09 17.57
CA LYS A 200 -2.79 -5.86 18.82
C LYS A 200 -3.44 -5.15 20.00
N GLN A 201 -3.26 -3.82 20.10
CA GLN A 201 -3.84 -3.02 21.19
C GLN A 201 -5.18 -2.39 20.81
N GLN A 202 -5.62 -2.52 19.56
CA GLN A 202 -6.86 -1.93 19.02
C GLN A 202 -6.93 -0.41 19.20
N VAL A 203 -5.79 0.27 19.01
CA VAL A 203 -5.69 1.74 19.02
C VAL A 203 -5.80 2.24 17.61
N PRO A 204 -6.74 3.15 17.27
CA PRO A 204 -6.86 3.66 15.90
C PRO A 204 -5.64 4.49 15.50
N PHE A 205 -5.40 4.61 14.23
CA PHE A 205 -4.49 5.60 13.66
C PHE A 205 -5.19 6.96 13.54
N GLY A 206 -4.43 8.05 13.33
CA GLY A 206 -4.95 9.41 13.41
C GLY A 206 -5.41 10.01 12.09
N TYR A 207 -4.94 9.50 10.95
CA TYR A 207 -5.34 9.99 9.64
C TYR A 207 -6.44 9.09 9.03
N TYR A 208 -7.69 9.48 9.22
CA TYR A 208 -8.85 8.73 8.76
C TYR A 208 -10.03 9.67 8.40
N ILE A 209 -10.96 9.13 7.61
CA ILE A 209 -12.22 9.79 7.26
C ILE A 209 -13.42 9.23 8.07
N ASN A 210 -13.32 8.02 8.58
CA ASN A 210 -14.36 7.36 9.37
C ASN A 210 -13.76 6.44 10.43
N LEU A 211 -13.93 6.80 11.70
CA LEU A 211 -13.39 6.05 12.83
C LEU A 211 -14.07 4.68 13.03
N GLU A 212 -15.38 4.58 12.79
CA GLU A 212 -16.10 3.31 12.97
C GLU A 212 -15.60 2.26 11.98
N ASP A 213 -15.38 2.65 10.72
CA ASP A 213 -14.83 1.80 9.68
C ASP A 213 -13.37 1.41 10.01
N VAL A 214 -12.55 2.35 10.52
CA VAL A 214 -11.19 2.04 11.01
C VAL A 214 -11.23 0.94 12.06
N MET A 215 -12.05 1.12 13.09
CA MET A 215 -12.14 0.14 14.19
C MET A 215 -12.69 -1.21 13.71
N ALA A 216 -13.60 -1.22 12.76
CA ALA A 216 -14.09 -2.45 12.13
C ALA A 216 -12.97 -3.18 11.37
N GLY A 217 -12.17 -2.43 10.60
CA GLY A 217 -10.99 -2.93 9.89
C GLY A 217 -9.96 -3.54 10.83
N LEU A 218 -9.57 -2.82 11.90
CA LEU A 218 -8.60 -3.30 12.88
C LEU A 218 -9.04 -4.60 13.57
N ARG A 219 -10.33 -4.71 13.94
CA ARG A 219 -10.88 -5.95 14.51
C ARG A 219 -10.85 -7.11 13.52
N ARG A 220 -11.15 -6.83 12.24
CA ARG A 220 -11.10 -7.83 11.17
C ARG A 220 -9.67 -8.33 10.96
N ILE A 221 -8.69 -7.43 10.87
CA ILE A 221 -7.27 -7.77 10.75
C ILE A 221 -6.83 -8.67 11.92
N ALA A 222 -7.14 -8.27 13.16
CA ALA A 222 -6.75 -9.01 14.36
C ALA A 222 -7.36 -10.42 14.41
N LYS A 223 -8.57 -10.60 13.86
CA LYS A 223 -9.28 -11.88 13.86
C LYS A 223 -8.80 -12.82 12.74
N GLU A 224 -8.53 -12.27 11.54
CA GLU A 224 -8.36 -13.06 10.31
C GLU A 224 -6.90 -13.22 9.90
N GLY A 225 -6.00 -12.29 10.29
CA GLY A 225 -4.61 -12.30 9.87
C GLY A 225 -3.71 -13.12 10.78
N LYS A 226 -3.00 -14.12 10.20
CA LYS A 226 -1.87 -14.76 10.87
C LYS A 226 -0.61 -13.92 10.72
N HIS A 227 -0.41 -13.34 9.54
CA HIS A 227 0.65 -12.38 9.25
C HIS A 227 0.00 -11.03 8.90
N VAL A 228 0.32 -10.00 9.68
CA VAL A 228 -0.19 -8.64 9.47
C VAL A 228 0.93 -7.78 8.88
N LEU A 229 0.70 -7.20 7.71
CA LEU A 229 1.71 -6.58 6.86
C LEU A 229 1.32 -5.12 6.54
N PRO A 230 1.56 -4.18 7.47
CA PRO A 230 1.32 -2.76 7.21
C PRO A 230 2.37 -2.16 6.27
N THR A 231 1.97 -1.19 5.47
CA THR A 231 2.87 -0.49 4.54
C THR A 231 3.94 0.34 5.27
N HIS A 232 3.59 0.89 6.43
CA HIS A 232 4.43 1.86 7.15
C HIS A 232 5.10 1.31 8.42
N ASP A 233 5.04 0.00 8.67
CA ASP A 233 5.66 -0.64 9.83
C ASP A 233 7.07 -1.16 9.51
N ALA A 234 8.09 -0.51 10.05
CA ALA A 234 9.48 -0.93 9.85
C ALA A 234 9.81 -2.32 10.42
N GLU A 235 8.99 -2.84 11.34
CA GLU A 235 9.19 -4.17 11.92
C GLU A 235 9.01 -5.29 10.89
N VAL A 236 8.29 -5.06 9.77
CA VAL A 236 8.10 -6.08 8.73
C VAL A 236 9.44 -6.55 8.14
N TYR A 237 10.44 -5.67 8.02
CA TYR A 237 11.75 -6.03 7.49
C TYR A 237 12.59 -6.88 8.42
N LYS A 238 12.35 -6.77 9.74
CA LYS A 238 13.00 -7.61 10.75
C LYS A 238 12.30 -8.95 10.90
N LEU A 239 10.97 -8.94 10.83
CA LEU A 239 10.16 -10.15 10.98
C LEU A 239 10.23 -11.06 9.75
N TYR A 240 10.38 -10.47 8.57
CA TYR A 240 10.28 -11.18 7.30
C TYR A 240 11.44 -10.87 6.32
N PRO A 241 12.72 -10.99 6.74
CA PRO A 241 13.86 -10.65 5.90
C PRO A 241 13.96 -11.51 4.63
N GLU A 242 13.46 -12.76 4.70
CA GLU A 242 13.45 -13.74 3.60
C GLU A 242 12.05 -13.91 2.99
N GLY A 243 11.13 -13.00 3.29
CA GLY A 243 9.73 -13.10 2.87
C GLY A 243 8.89 -14.03 3.72
N ILE A 244 7.63 -14.18 3.32
CA ILE A 244 6.60 -14.97 4.01
C ILE A 244 6.16 -16.09 3.09
N ARG A 245 6.22 -17.31 3.60
CA ARG A 245 5.84 -18.54 2.87
C ARG A 245 4.80 -19.33 3.63
#